data_13a736ac3646125997fb2517934c9463
#
_entry.id   13a736ac3646125997fb2517934c9463
#
_cell.length_a   1.000
_cell.length_b   1.000
_cell.length_c   1.000
_cell.angle_alpha   90.00
_cell.angle_beta   90.00
_cell.angle_gamma   90.00
#
_symmetry.space_group_name_H-M   'P 1'
#
loop_
_entity.id
_entity.type
_entity.pdbx_description
1 polymer ?
#
loop_
_entity_poly.entity_id
_entity_poly.type
_entity_poly.pdbx_seq_one_letter_code
_entity_poly.pdbx_strand_id
1 'polypeptide(L)'
;MMKKFLLQCLFLGGLYLPSSLLYAQETLKNLQEVQFLSQNQCVVIQVNADWNARASIDLGKMKNCVWFNASIDNPEYGAVIASEWKIASVPTIIMFEKGKEIKRWEAGLSFALNADDIKKEIKNEIDEIMLRRFQ
;
A
#
# COMPACT_ATOMS: atom_id res chain seq x y z
N MET A 1 -16.47 -27.93 23.63
CA MET A 1 -16.17 -26.56 23.25
C MET A 1 -14.75 -26.37 22.82
N MET A 2 -13.81 -26.81 23.61
CA MET A 2 -12.41 -26.65 23.23
C MET A 2 -12.04 -27.34 21.94
N LYS A 3 -12.67 -28.44 21.65
CA LYS A 3 -12.41 -29.16 20.41
C LYS A 3 -12.73 -28.33 19.19
N LYS A 4 -13.76 -27.52 19.27
CA LYS A 4 -14.15 -26.69 18.14
C LYS A 4 -13.15 -25.61 17.87
N PHE A 5 -12.57 -25.06 18.92
CA PHE A 5 -11.56 -24.05 18.73
C PHE A 5 -10.32 -24.62 18.07
N LEU A 6 -9.91 -25.78 18.51
CA LEU A 6 -8.76 -26.44 17.93
C LEU A 6 -8.94 -26.72 16.46
N LEU A 7 -10.13 -27.16 16.11
CA LEU A 7 -10.42 -27.42 14.73
C LEU A 7 -10.36 -26.16 13.88
N GLN A 8 -10.88 -25.07 14.43
CA GLN A 8 -10.84 -23.82 13.72
C GLN A 8 -9.41 -23.31 13.50
N CYS A 9 -8.60 -23.45 14.51
CA CYS A 9 -7.22 -23.05 14.38
C CYS A 9 -6.48 -23.85 13.32
N LEU A 10 -6.72 -25.15 13.31
CA LEU A 10 -6.11 -25.98 12.29
C LEU A 10 -6.58 -25.65 10.91
N PHE A 11 -7.86 -25.39 10.79
CA PHE A 11 -8.44 -25.03 9.53
C PHE A 11 -7.90 -23.72 9.01
N LEU A 12 -7.83 -22.70 9.86
CA LEU A 12 -7.25 -21.46 9.50
C LEU A 12 -5.78 -21.61 9.14
N GLY A 13 -5.10 -22.43 9.88
CA GLY A 13 -3.72 -22.71 9.60
C GLY A 13 -3.49 -23.26 8.24
N GLY A 14 -4.45 -24.02 7.70
CA GLY A 14 -4.30 -24.55 6.37
C GLY A 14 -4.66 -23.61 5.26
N LEU A 15 -5.31 -22.51 5.61
CA LEU A 15 -5.80 -21.63 4.58
C LEU A 15 -4.84 -20.58 4.14
N TYR A 16 -3.82 -20.33 4.95
CA TYR A 16 -2.99 -19.24 4.60
C TYR A 16 -1.94 -19.58 3.66
N LEU A 17 -1.97 -20.68 3.15
CA LEU A 17 -0.97 -21.08 2.31
C LEU A 17 -0.76 -20.39 1.06
N PRO A 18 -1.69 -19.79 0.35
CA PRO A 18 -1.38 -19.27 -0.95
C PRO A 18 -0.26 -18.29 -0.83
N SER A 19 0.89 -18.77 -1.13
CA SER A 19 2.05 -17.96 -1.20
C SER A 19 1.97 -16.96 -2.31
N SER A 20 0.96 -17.02 -3.13
CA SER A 20 0.80 -16.04 -4.21
C SER A 20 0.59 -14.63 -3.71
N LEU A 21 0.24 -14.44 -2.46
CA LEU A 21 0.23 -13.14 -1.82
C LEU A 21 -0.21 -11.99 -2.71
N LEU A 22 -1.38 -12.15 -3.34
CA LEU A 22 -1.99 -11.08 -4.08
C LEU A 22 -2.85 -10.25 -3.15
N TYR A 23 -2.61 -8.97 -3.12
CA TYR A 23 -3.32 -8.06 -2.24
C TYR A 23 -4.20 -7.11 -3.04
N ALA A 24 -5.49 -7.09 -2.73
CA ALA A 24 -6.39 -6.09 -3.24
C ALA A 24 -6.19 -4.81 -2.45
N GLN A 25 -6.61 -3.71 -3.05
CA GLN A 25 -6.54 -2.41 -2.39
C GLN A 25 -7.35 -2.41 -1.10
N GLU A 26 -6.80 -1.77 -0.08
CA GLU A 26 -7.47 -1.58 1.20
C GLU A 26 -7.54 -0.10 1.55
N THR A 27 -8.41 0.23 2.50
CA THR A 27 -8.50 1.58 3.01
C THR A 27 -7.59 1.71 4.23
N LEU A 28 -6.77 2.74 4.24
CA LEU A 28 -5.87 2.99 5.34
C LEU A 28 -6.66 3.37 6.59
N LYS A 29 -6.33 2.77 7.73
CA LYS A 29 -6.97 3.07 8.99
C LYS A 29 -6.23 4.11 9.80
N ASN A 30 -4.90 4.05 9.79
CA ASN A 30 -4.08 5.02 10.50
C ASN A 30 -2.63 4.90 10.04
N LEU A 31 -1.82 5.88 10.43
CA LEU A 31 -0.42 5.93 10.05
C LEU A 31 0.39 4.78 10.63
N GLN A 32 0.07 4.37 11.84
CA GLN A 32 0.78 3.30 12.52
C GLN A 32 0.66 1.97 11.78
N GLU A 33 -0.45 1.75 11.11
CA GLU A 33 -0.65 0.55 10.29
C GLU A 33 0.43 0.42 9.22
N VAL A 34 0.75 1.52 8.55
CA VAL A 34 1.80 1.55 7.54
C VAL A 34 3.15 1.22 8.15
N GLN A 35 3.46 1.86 9.26
CA GLN A 35 4.73 1.66 9.94
C GLN A 35 4.89 0.20 10.38
N PHE A 36 3.83 -0.38 10.92
CA PHE A 36 3.84 -1.76 11.36
C PHE A 36 4.02 -2.73 10.20
N LEU A 37 3.23 -2.57 9.16
CA LEU A 37 3.26 -3.47 8.02
C LEU A 37 4.58 -3.37 7.24
N SER A 38 5.11 -2.16 7.10
CA SER A 38 6.32 -1.96 6.30
C SER A 38 7.58 -2.54 6.93
N GLN A 39 7.54 -2.93 8.20
CA GLN A 39 8.69 -3.59 8.83
C GLN A 39 8.99 -4.93 8.18
N ASN A 40 7.96 -5.64 7.75
CA ASN A 40 8.11 -7.01 7.25
C ASN A 40 7.70 -7.19 5.80
N GLN A 41 7.11 -6.19 5.19
CA GLN A 41 6.66 -6.31 3.80
C GLN A 41 6.65 -4.96 3.12
N CYS A 42 6.54 -4.98 1.81
CA CYS A 42 6.42 -3.78 1.01
C CYS A 42 5.00 -3.21 1.15
N VAL A 43 4.89 -1.91 1.29
CA VAL A 43 3.60 -1.23 1.37
C VAL A 43 3.59 -0.09 0.34
N VAL A 44 2.54 -0.03 -0.47
CA VAL A 44 2.34 1.04 -1.44
C VAL A 44 1.09 1.81 -1.03
N ILE A 45 1.17 3.12 -0.99
CA ILE A 45 0.06 3.96 -0.60
C ILE A 45 -0.20 5.00 -1.66
N GLN A 46 -1.44 5.08 -2.11
CA GLN A 46 -1.86 6.17 -2.97
C GLN A 46 -2.60 7.19 -2.12
N VAL A 47 -2.03 8.37 -2.03
CA VAL A 47 -2.63 9.49 -1.28
C VAL A 47 -3.28 10.43 -2.27
N ASN A 48 -4.55 10.69 -2.11
CA ASN A 48 -5.30 11.59 -2.97
C ASN A 48 -6.20 12.50 -2.13
N ALA A 49 -6.92 13.38 -2.78
CA ALA A 49 -7.94 14.21 -2.16
C ALA A 49 -9.29 13.78 -2.68
N ASP A 50 -10.34 13.98 -1.90
CA ASP A 50 -11.69 13.58 -2.30
C ASP A 50 -12.13 14.25 -3.60
N TRP A 51 -11.78 15.54 -3.78
CA TRP A 51 -12.14 16.27 -5.00
C TRP A 51 -11.43 15.75 -6.25
N ASN A 52 -10.35 14.99 -6.06
CA ASN A 52 -9.52 14.47 -7.16
C ASN A 52 -9.67 12.95 -7.32
N ALA A 53 -10.71 12.37 -6.76
CA ALA A 53 -10.88 10.91 -6.73
C ALA A 53 -10.84 10.25 -8.11
N ARG A 54 -11.30 10.95 -9.14
CA ARG A 54 -11.30 10.42 -10.52
C ARG A 54 -9.90 10.20 -11.07
N ALA A 55 -8.91 10.90 -10.55
CA ALA A 55 -7.54 10.73 -10.99
C ALA A 55 -6.80 9.62 -10.22
N SER A 56 -7.48 8.94 -9.31
CA SER A 56 -6.88 7.81 -8.60
C SER A 56 -6.62 6.66 -9.55
N ILE A 57 -5.47 6.01 -9.37
CA ILE A 57 -5.09 4.89 -10.19
C ILE A 57 -5.54 3.60 -9.50
N ASP A 58 -6.18 2.72 -10.26
CA ASP A 58 -6.50 1.40 -9.78
C ASP A 58 -5.28 0.51 -10.06
N LEU A 59 -4.56 0.19 -9.00
CA LEU A 59 -3.38 -0.66 -9.12
C LEU A 59 -3.73 -2.15 -9.20
N GLY A 60 -5.01 -2.47 -9.09
CA GLY A 60 -5.48 -3.85 -9.19
C GLY A 60 -5.02 -4.70 -8.02
N LYS A 61 -4.78 -5.97 -8.28
CA LYS A 61 -4.21 -6.86 -7.29
C LYS A 61 -2.70 -6.82 -7.41
N MET A 62 -2.04 -6.53 -6.30
CA MET A 62 -0.61 -6.36 -6.28
C MET A 62 0.06 -7.57 -5.61
N LYS A 63 1.07 -8.10 -6.26
CA LYS A 63 1.81 -9.23 -5.73
C LYS A 63 2.98 -8.73 -4.90
N ASN A 64 3.19 -9.34 -3.74
CA ASN A 64 4.32 -9.06 -2.85
C ASN A 64 4.32 -7.71 -2.14
N CYS A 65 3.34 -6.88 -2.37
CA CYS A 65 3.16 -5.63 -1.63
C CYS A 65 1.70 -5.47 -1.26
N VAL A 66 1.46 -4.94 -0.09
CA VAL A 66 0.12 -4.53 0.33
C VAL A 66 -0.08 -3.11 -0.16
N TRP A 67 -1.27 -2.73 -0.60
CA TRP A 67 -1.46 -1.36 -0.99
C TRP A 67 -2.78 -0.77 -0.47
N PHE A 68 -2.73 0.52 -0.22
CA PHE A 68 -3.81 1.25 0.41
C PHE A 68 -4.13 2.53 -0.36
N ASN A 69 -5.37 2.95 -0.28
CA ASN A 69 -5.76 4.29 -0.63
C ASN A 69 -5.92 5.11 0.64
N ALA A 70 -5.48 6.34 0.60
CA ALA A 70 -5.62 7.27 1.70
C ALA A 70 -6.07 8.62 1.16
N SER A 71 -6.85 9.36 1.93
CA SER A 71 -7.30 10.69 1.55
C SER A 71 -6.77 11.73 2.54
N ILE A 72 -6.26 12.83 2.02
CA ILE A 72 -5.84 13.95 2.86
C ILE A 72 -7.04 14.63 3.51
N ASP A 73 -8.25 14.32 3.01
CA ASP A 73 -9.50 14.87 3.56
C ASP A 73 -10.09 13.98 4.64
N ASN A 74 -9.48 12.84 4.93
CA ASN A 74 -9.97 11.97 5.99
C ASN A 74 -9.85 12.69 7.33
N PRO A 75 -10.95 12.80 8.09
CA PRO A 75 -10.94 13.59 9.33
C PRO A 75 -10.07 13.00 10.44
N GLU A 76 -9.77 11.71 10.39
CA GLU A 76 -8.99 11.06 11.43
C GLU A 76 -7.50 11.13 11.20
N TYR A 77 -7.03 10.94 9.97
CA TYR A 77 -5.60 10.87 9.71
C TYR A 77 -5.12 11.77 8.57
N GLY A 78 -6.03 12.37 7.81
CA GLY A 78 -5.65 13.10 6.59
C GLY A 78 -4.60 14.18 6.80
N ALA A 79 -4.78 15.02 7.80
CA ALA A 79 -3.84 16.09 8.08
C ALA A 79 -2.50 15.54 8.55
N VAL A 80 -2.53 14.44 9.31
CA VAL A 80 -1.32 13.82 9.83
C VAL A 80 -0.47 13.25 8.70
N ILE A 81 -1.08 12.47 7.80
CA ILE A 81 -0.31 11.91 6.69
C ILE A 81 0.19 12.97 5.72
N ALA A 82 -0.60 14.02 5.49
CA ALA A 82 -0.18 15.11 4.62
C ALA A 82 1.08 15.78 5.17
N SER A 83 1.14 15.96 6.47
CA SER A 83 2.29 16.56 7.14
C SER A 83 3.46 15.59 7.24
N GLU A 84 3.23 14.39 7.75
CA GLU A 84 4.30 13.41 7.98
C GLU A 84 4.97 12.97 6.69
N TRP A 85 4.19 12.75 5.66
CA TRP A 85 4.72 12.32 4.37
C TRP A 85 4.96 13.46 3.40
N LYS A 86 4.78 14.69 3.84
CA LYS A 86 5.04 15.89 3.04
C LYS A 86 4.37 15.81 1.67
N ILE A 87 3.06 15.62 1.69
CA ILE A 87 2.28 15.53 0.45
C ILE A 87 2.14 16.92 -0.16
N ALA A 88 2.81 17.13 -1.27
CA ALA A 88 2.80 18.43 -1.95
C ALA A 88 1.80 18.50 -3.11
N SER A 89 1.40 17.35 -3.62
CA SER A 89 0.43 17.26 -4.72
C SER A 89 -0.34 15.95 -4.63
N VAL A 90 -1.46 15.88 -5.30
CA VAL A 90 -2.27 14.66 -5.32
C VAL A 90 -2.61 14.30 -6.77
N PRO A 91 -2.67 13.01 -7.09
CA PRO A 91 -2.27 11.91 -6.23
C PRO A 91 -0.75 11.82 -6.06
N THR A 92 -0.34 11.28 -4.92
CA THR A 92 1.04 10.91 -4.67
C THR A 92 1.04 9.44 -4.26
N ILE A 93 1.90 8.66 -4.89
CA ILE A 93 2.03 7.25 -4.55
C ILE A 93 3.39 7.06 -3.88
N ILE A 94 3.40 6.42 -2.73
CA ILE A 94 4.62 6.21 -1.95
C ILE A 94 4.79 4.72 -1.68
N MET A 95 6.00 4.24 -1.85
CA MET A 95 6.35 2.86 -1.55
C MET A 95 7.25 2.83 -0.33
N PHE A 96 6.89 2.01 0.64
CA PHE A 96 7.63 1.82 1.89
C PHE A 96 8.15 0.39 1.98
N GLU A 97 9.35 0.25 2.50
CA GLU A 97 9.93 -1.05 2.84
C GLU A 97 10.85 -0.88 4.04
N LYS A 98 10.81 -1.84 4.95
CA LYS A 98 11.64 -1.81 6.16
C LYS A 98 11.46 -0.52 6.96
N GLY A 99 10.23 -0.03 6.99
CA GLY A 99 9.87 1.16 7.73
C GLY A 99 10.27 2.47 7.09
N LYS A 100 10.78 2.44 5.84
CA LYS A 100 11.26 3.64 5.17
C LYS A 100 10.62 3.84 3.81
N GLU A 101 10.45 5.08 3.43
CA GLU A 101 10.05 5.43 2.08
C GLU A 101 11.21 5.13 1.14
N ILE A 102 10.95 4.35 0.10
CA ILE A 102 11.98 4.00 -0.87
C ILE A 102 11.74 4.62 -2.24
N LYS A 103 10.51 4.96 -2.57
CA LYS A 103 10.18 5.56 -3.85
C LYS A 103 8.89 6.35 -3.74
N ARG A 104 8.77 7.38 -4.55
CA ARG A 104 7.60 8.25 -4.56
C ARG A 104 7.31 8.73 -5.98
N TRP A 105 6.04 8.80 -6.33
CA TRP A 105 5.59 9.35 -7.61
C TRP A 105 4.58 10.45 -7.31
N GLU A 106 4.85 11.64 -7.80
CA GLU A 106 4.03 12.82 -7.51
C GLU A 106 3.42 13.38 -8.79
N ALA A 107 2.15 13.69 -8.75
CA ALA A 107 1.45 14.21 -9.92
C ALA A 107 1.80 15.64 -10.27
N GLY A 108 2.22 16.42 -9.29
CA GLY A 108 2.49 17.83 -9.53
C GLY A 108 1.24 18.62 -9.86
N LEU A 109 1.40 19.64 -10.68
CA LEU A 109 0.31 20.56 -11.01
C LEU A 109 -0.75 19.95 -11.93
N SER A 110 -0.47 18.81 -12.54
CA SER A 110 -1.45 18.15 -13.39
C SER A 110 -2.54 17.43 -12.63
N PHE A 111 -2.31 17.15 -11.34
CA PHE A 111 -3.20 16.37 -10.48
C PHE A 111 -3.56 15.00 -11.05
N ALA A 112 -2.68 14.46 -11.89
CA ALA A 112 -2.86 13.14 -12.48
C ALA A 112 -1.52 12.48 -12.74
N LEU A 113 -1.49 11.16 -12.60
CA LEU A 113 -0.35 10.33 -12.95
C LEU A 113 -0.75 9.43 -14.12
N ASN A 114 0.21 9.07 -14.95
CA ASN A 114 -0.07 8.13 -16.03
C ASN A 114 -0.14 6.72 -15.45
N ALA A 115 -1.32 6.12 -15.48
CA ALA A 115 -1.57 4.84 -14.83
C ALA A 115 -0.65 3.72 -15.34
N ASP A 116 -0.47 3.63 -16.64
CA ASP A 116 0.34 2.55 -17.21
C ASP A 116 1.81 2.68 -16.84
N ASP A 117 2.33 3.89 -16.89
CA ASP A 117 3.71 4.15 -16.50
C ASP A 117 3.94 3.84 -15.03
N ILE A 118 3.02 4.30 -14.18
CA ILE A 118 3.14 4.09 -12.73
C ILE A 118 3.09 2.60 -12.40
N LYS A 119 2.15 1.87 -12.97
CA LYS A 119 2.05 0.43 -12.74
C LYS A 119 3.32 -0.29 -13.13
N LYS A 120 3.91 0.10 -14.25
CA LYS A 120 5.15 -0.50 -14.72
C LYS A 120 6.30 -0.19 -13.77
N GLU A 121 6.42 1.05 -13.34
CA GLU A 121 7.49 1.45 -12.43
C GLU A 121 7.35 0.80 -11.07
N ILE A 122 6.14 0.70 -10.54
CA ILE A 122 5.88 0.01 -9.27
C ILE A 122 6.29 -1.45 -9.38
N LYS A 123 5.89 -2.10 -10.47
CA LYS A 123 6.26 -3.50 -10.69
C LYS A 123 7.76 -3.68 -10.72
N ASN A 124 8.48 -2.79 -11.40
CA ASN A 124 9.93 -2.85 -11.46
C ASN A 124 10.56 -2.68 -10.07
N GLU A 125 10.04 -1.76 -9.27
CA GLU A 125 10.55 -1.57 -7.90
C GLU A 125 10.29 -2.80 -7.03
N ILE A 126 9.13 -3.41 -7.17
CA ILE A 126 8.81 -4.64 -6.44
C ILE A 126 9.76 -5.76 -6.84
N ASP A 127 10.03 -5.90 -8.12
CA ASP A 127 10.95 -6.92 -8.62
C ASP A 127 12.36 -6.71 -8.05
N GLU A 128 12.80 -5.47 -7.96
CA GLU A 128 14.10 -5.15 -7.36
C GLU A 128 14.14 -5.49 -5.87
N ILE A 129 13.07 -5.19 -5.15
CA ILE A 129 12.96 -5.54 -3.73
C ILE A 129 13.09 -7.05 -3.55
N MET A 130 12.38 -7.81 -4.39
CA MET A 130 12.40 -9.25 -4.30
C MET A 130 13.80 -9.81 -4.61
N LEU A 131 14.48 -9.24 -5.59
CA LEU A 131 15.83 -9.65 -5.90
C LEU A 131 16.77 -9.41 -4.73
N ARG A 132 16.67 -8.26 -4.06
CA ARG A 132 17.52 -7.96 -2.91
C ARG A 132 17.29 -8.91 -1.75
N ARG A 133 16.07 -9.41 -1.59
CA ARG A 133 15.76 -10.34 -0.50
C ARG A 133 16.40 -11.71 -0.67
N PHE A 134 16.76 -12.06 -1.89
CA PHE A 134 17.37 -13.36 -2.18
C PHE A 134 18.90 -13.28 -2.32
N GLN A 135 19.47 -12.14 -2.03
CA GLN A 135 20.93 -11.99 -2.04
C GLN A 135 21.55 -12.14 -0.62
#